data_b45aecec9157257fc728a5c44c28b364
#
_entry.id   b45aecec9157257fc728a5c44c28b364
#
_cell.length_a   1.000
_cell.length_b   1.000
_cell.length_c   1.000
_cell.angle_alpha   90.00
_cell.angle_beta   90.00
_cell.angle_gamma   90.00
#
_symmetry.space_group_name_H-M   'P 1'
#
loop_
_entity.id
_entity.type
_entity.pdbx_description
1 polymer ?
#
loop_
_entity_poly.entity_id
_entity_poly.type
_entity_poly.pdbx_seq_one_letter_code
_entity_poly.pdbx_strand_id
1 'polypeptide(L)'
;VRPDVSATIPCRTINARTGFLQENAEALKQLIAAIEEANALILKDSAADEIVAIATKYTGAPVAAIKHGNHRLKFQTTIKEEGLSLLADALVANGDIKENPGKKLYADAFKGITWGK
;
A
#
# COMPACT_ATOMS: atom_id res chain seq x y z
N VAL A 1 7.46 15.99 -9.96
CA VAL A 1 6.27 15.17 -9.65
C VAL A 1 5.15 16.09 -9.18
N ARG A 2 4.01 16.00 -9.80
CA ARG A 2 2.84 16.81 -9.43
C ARG A 2 2.33 16.35 -8.05
N PRO A 3 2.20 17.25 -7.05
CA PRO A 3 1.82 16.86 -5.68
C PRO A 3 0.42 16.24 -5.59
N ASP A 4 -0.49 16.66 -6.48
CA ASP A 4 -1.85 16.17 -6.59
C ASP A 4 -1.91 14.69 -7.04
N VAL A 5 -1.00 14.29 -7.91
CA VAL A 5 -0.91 12.92 -8.45
C VAL A 5 -0.19 12.00 -7.48
N SER A 6 0.90 12.46 -6.86
CA SER A 6 1.70 11.63 -5.94
C SER A 6 0.94 11.19 -4.70
N ALA A 7 -0.10 11.93 -4.30
CA ALA A 7 -0.92 11.59 -3.13
C ALA A 7 -1.84 10.36 -3.34
N THR A 8 -2.08 9.97 -4.59
CA THR A 8 -3.00 8.88 -4.93
C THR A 8 -2.28 7.63 -5.44
N ILE A 9 -1.01 7.75 -5.86
CA ILE A 9 -0.23 6.62 -6.37
C ILE A 9 0.32 5.82 -5.19
N PRO A 10 0.01 4.50 -5.10
CA PRO A 10 0.55 3.66 -4.05
C PRO A 10 2.05 3.45 -4.25
N CYS A 11 2.82 3.68 -3.20
CA CYS A 11 4.27 3.45 -3.21
C CYS A 11 4.58 1.95 -3.17
N ARG A 12 3.78 1.18 -2.43
CA ARG A 12 3.90 -0.27 -2.30
C ARG A 12 2.52 -0.89 -2.23
N THR A 13 2.40 -2.11 -2.77
CA THR A 13 1.16 -2.88 -2.77
C THR A 13 1.44 -4.31 -2.32
N ILE A 14 0.43 -4.95 -1.74
CA ILE A 14 0.46 -6.39 -1.49
C ILE A 14 -0.14 -7.06 -2.71
N ASN A 15 0.63 -7.96 -3.32
CA ASN A 15 0.21 -8.68 -4.50
C ASN A 15 0.15 -10.18 -4.18
N ALA A 16 -0.87 -10.86 -4.66
CA ALA A 16 -1.02 -12.29 -4.50
C ALA A 16 -1.53 -12.93 -5.80
N ARG A 17 -1.16 -14.19 -6.03
CA ARG A 17 -1.67 -14.96 -7.17
C ARG A 17 -3.15 -15.27 -6.98
N THR A 18 -3.93 -15.26 -8.06
CA THR A 18 -5.37 -15.49 -8.02
C THR A 18 -5.74 -16.80 -7.33
N GLY A 19 -5.06 -17.91 -7.63
CA GLY A 19 -5.31 -19.19 -6.95
C GLY A 19 -5.06 -19.15 -5.45
N PHE A 20 -3.95 -18.52 -5.02
CA PHE A 20 -3.65 -18.33 -3.60
C PHE A 20 -4.74 -17.51 -2.89
N LEU A 21 -5.23 -16.46 -3.55
CA LEU A 21 -6.29 -15.62 -3.04
C LEU A 21 -7.59 -16.39 -2.83
N GLN A 22 -7.96 -17.26 -3.77
CA GLN A 22 -9.18 -18.09 -3.68
C GLN A 22 -9.09 -19.10 -2.55
N GLU A 23 -7.94 -19.73 -2.38
CA GLU A 23 -7.72 -20.77 -1.37
C GLU A 23 -7.51 -20.19 0.04
N ASN A 24 -7.03 -18.95 0.16
CA ASN A 24 -6.59 -18.34 1.43
C ASN A 24 -7.30 -17.02 1.75
N ALA A 25 -8.52 -16.80 1.27
CA ALA A 25 -9.25 -15.54 1.41
C ALA A 25 -9.36 -15.07 2.86
N GLU A 26 -9.68 -15.98 3.80
CA GLU A 26 -9.80 -15.62 5.21
C GLU A 26 -8.46 -15.24 5.84
N ALA A 27 -7.37 -15.94 5.52
CA ALA A 27 -6.03 -15.60 6.00
C ALA A 27 -5.60 -14.22 5.50
N LEU A 28 -5.95 -13.87 4.26
CA LEU A 28 -5.67 -12.55 3.70
C LEU A 28 -6.49 -11.44 4.36
N LYS A 29 -7.76 -11.68 4.68
CA LYS A 29 -8.56 -10.73 5.45
C LYS A 29 -7.95 -10.47 6.83
N GLN A 30 -7.50 -11.53 7.52
CA GLN A 30 -6.82 -11.41 8.81
C GLN A 30 -5.51 -10.63 8.70
N LEU A 31 -4.72 -10.88 7.65
CA LEU A 31 -3.49 -10.13 7.38
C LEU A 31 -3.79 -8.63 7.16
N ILE A 32 -4.81 -8.31 6.36
CA ILE A 32 -5.19 -6.91 6.11
C ILE A 32 -5.69 -6.25 7.40
N ALA A 33 -6.50 -6.93 8.21
CA ALA A 33 -6.96 -6.41 9.49
C ALA A 33 -5.77 -6.12 10.43
N ALA A 34 -4.78 -7.00 10.50
CA ALA A 34 -3.57 -6.77 11.29
C ALA A 34 -2.75 -5.57 10.77
N ILE A 35 -2.68 -5.39 9.45
CA ILE A 35 -2.01 -4.23 8.84
C ILE A 35 -2.79 -2.94 9.14
N GLU A 36 -4.12 -2.97 9.12
CA GLU A 36 -4.96 -1.82 9.49
C GLU A 36 -4.75 -1.41 10.94
N GLU A 37 -4.69 -2.37 11.85
CA GLU A 37 -4.38 -2.12 13.26
C GLU A 37 -2.98 -1.49 13.43
N ALA A 38 -1.97 -2.05 12.78
CA ALA A 38 -0.61 -1.49 12.79
C ALA A 38 -0.57 -0.06 12.20
N ASN A 39 -1.26 0.17 11.08
CA ASN A 39 -1.37 1.49 10.47
C ASN A 39 -2.03 2.50 11.41
N ALA A 40 -3.08 2.11 12.13
CA ALA A 40 -3.74 2.97 13.11
C ALA A 40 -2.80 3.39 14.25
N LEU A 41 -1.95 2.48 14.73
CA LEU A 41 -0.93 2.79 15.73
C LEU A 41 0.12 3.76 15.18
N ILE A 42 0.64 3.52 13.97
CA ILE A 42 1.63 4.39 13.33
C ILE A 42 1.05 5.79 13.06
N LEU A 43 -0.20 5.87 12.59
CA LEU A 43 -0.86 7.14 12.29
C LEU A 43 -1.17 7.97 13.54
N LYS A 44 -1.32 7.32 14.70
CA LYS A 44 -1.53 8.01 15.97
C LYS A 44 -0.29 8.80 16.39
N ASP A 45 0.87 8.18 16.30
CA ASP A 45 2.18 8.83 16.54
C ASP A 45 3.30 8.02 15.85
N SER A 46 3.66 8.43 14.64
CA SER A 46 4.72 7.75 13.86
C SER A 46 6.12 7.94 14.43
N ALA A 47 6.29 8.86 15.38
CA ALA A 47 7.55 9.14 16.07
C ALA A 47 7.62 8.50 17.46
N ALA A 48 6.57 7.80 17.91
CA ALA A 48 6.57 7.10 19.18
C ALA A 48 7.77 6.13 19.28
N ASP A 49 8.41 6.10 20.42
CA ASP A 49 9.65 5.32 20.61
C ASP A 49 9.46 3.83 20.33
N GLU A 50 8.27 3.27 20.63
CA GLU A 50 7.92 1.90 20.30
C GLU A 50 7.89 1.66 18.79
N ILE A 51 7.25 2.53 18.03
CA ILE A 51 7.17 2.44 16.56
C ILE A 51 8.56 2.56 15.95
N VAL A 52 9.35 3.51 16.44
CA VAL A 52 10.73 3.73 16.00
C VAL A 52 11.61 2.52 16.31
N ALA A 53 11.48 1.93 17.51
CA ALA A 53 12.23 0.74 17.91
C ALA A 53 11.92 -0.46 17.00
N ILE A 54 10.63 -0.71 16.72
CA ILE A 54 10.17 -1.77 15.82
C ILE A 54 10.76 -1.53 14.41
N ALA A 55 10.60 -0.34 13.87
CA ALA A 55 11.10 0.00 12.54
C ALA A 55 12.62 -0.16 12.44
N THR A 56 13.37 0.31 13.44
CA THR A 56 14.82 0.13 13.53
C THR A 56 15.23 -1.35 13.57
N LYS A 57 14.53 -2.15 14.36
CA LYS A 57 14.78 -3.60 14.47
C LYS A 57 14.64 -4.32 13.13
N TYR A 58 13.58 -4.02 12.37
CA TYR A 58 13.28 -4.75 11.14
C TYR A 58 13.97 -4.18 9.90
N THR A 59 14.29 -2.90 9.88
CA THR A 59 14.94 -2.26 8.72
C THR A 59 16.45 -2.10 8.87
N GLY A 60 16.96 -2.14 10.09
CA GLY A 60 18.36 -1.81 10.39
C GLY A 60 18.69 -0.32 10.23
N ALA A 61 17.70 0.52 9.93
CA ALA A 61 17.93 1.95 9.72
C ALA A 61 18.15 2.69 11.05
N PRO A 62 19.01 3.73 11.08
CA PRO A 62 19.23 4.52 12.29
C PRO A 62 17.95 5.20 12.77
N VAL A 63 17.78 5.34 14.09
CA VAL A 63 16.64 6.01 14.72
C VAL A 63 16.32 7.36 14.11
N ALA A 64 17.34 8.18 13.86
CA ALA A 64 17.18 9.51 13.26
C ALA A 64 16.58 9.44 11.84
N ALA A 65 16.97 8.44 11.03
CA ALA A 65 16.43 8.25 9.70
C ALA A 65 14.97 7.79 9.75
N ILE A 66 14.62 6.89 10.68
CA ILE A 66 13.24 6.44 10.89
C ILE A 66 12.36 7.62 11.31
N LYS A 67 12.76 8.38 12.32
CA LYS A 67 12.00 9.56 12.78
C LYS A 67 11.82 10.60 11.67
N HIS A 68 12.85 10.82 10.84
CA HIS A 68 12.77 11.74 9.70
C HIS A 68 11.88 11.20 8.56
N GLY A 69 11.89 9.88 8.32
CA GLY A 69 11.16 9.26 7.22
C GLY A 69 9.68 9.05 7.51
N ASN A 70 9.34 8.60 8.71
CA ASN A 70 7.98 8.17 9.05
C ASN A 70 6.91 9.25 8.81
N HIS A 71 7.18 10.52 9.06
CA HIS A 71 6.22 11.60 8.84
C HIS A 71 5.92 11.88 7.36
N ARG A 72 6.75 11.36 6.44
CA ARG A 72 6.55 11.48 4.99
C ARG A 72 5.73 10.35 4.40
N LEU A 73 5.58 9.25 5.14
CA LEU A 73 4.86 8.07 4.68
C LEU A 73 3.38 8.18 5.08
N LYS A 74 2.52 7.85 4.14
CA LYS A 74 1.08 7.68 4.38
C LYS A 74 0.79 6.20 4.41
N PHE A 75 0.65 5.66 5.62
CA PHE A 75 0.28 4.27 5.82
C PHE A 75 -1.23 4.11 5.62
N GLN A 76 -1.63 3.30 4.66
CA GLN A 76 -3.04 3.03 4.36
C GLN A 76 -3.18 1.64 3.75
N THR A 77 -4.34 1.03 3.93
CA THR A 77 -4.69 -0.26 3.34
C THR A 77 -5.59 -0.11 2.12
N THR A 78 -6.05 1.10 1.85
CA THR A 78 -6.90 1.40 0.71
C THR A 78 -6.07 1.89 -0.49
N ILE A 79 -6.38 1.35 -1.67
CA ILE A 79 -5.79 1.80 -2.94
C ILE A 79 -6.89 2.51 -3.72
N LYS A 80 -6.63 3.74 -4.14
CA LYS A 80 -7.55 4.47 -5.01
C LYS A 80 -7.37 4.01 -6.45
N GLU A 81 -8.47 3.67 -7.10
CA GLU A 81 -8.49 3.26 -8.52
C GLU A 81 -7.84 4.32 -9.42
N GLU A 82 -8.12 5.59 -9.14
CA GLU A 82 -7.52 6.72 -9.85
C GLU A 82 -5.98 6.69 -9.83
N GLY A 83 -5.37 6.42 -8.68
CA GLY A 83 -3.92 6.37 -8.55
C GLY A 83 -3.29 5.22 -9.34
N LEU A 84 -3.94 4.06 -9.38
CA LEU A 84 -3.50 2.94 -10.20
C LEU A 84 -3.68 3.21 -11.68
N SER A 85 -4.78 3.83 -12.09
CA SER A 85 -5.02 4.20 -13.48
C SER A 85 -3.96 5.20 -13.98
N LEU A 86 -3.66 6.23 -13.19
CA LEU A 86 -2.62 7.20 -13.51
C LEU A 86 -1.23 6.55 -13.67
N LEU A 87 -0.91 5.60 -12.80
CA LEU A 87 0.35 4.84 -12.91
C LEU A 87 0.36 4.00 -14.19
N ALA A 88 -0.73 3.29 -14.48
CA ALA A 88 -0.84 2.48 -15.68
C ALA A 88 -0.75 3.33 -16.95
N ASP A 89 -1.39 4.49 -16.99
CA ASP A 89 -1.29 5.43 -18.12
C ASP A 89 0.15 5.94 -18.33
N ALA A 90 0.88 6.19 -17.25
CA ALA A 90 2.29 6.56 -17.33
C ALA A 90 3.16 5.42 -17.89
N LEU A 91 2.89 4.17 -17.49
CA LEU A 91 3.59 2.99 -18.03
C LEU A 91 3.28 2.76 -19.52
N VAL A 92 2.04 3.03 -19.96
CA VAL A 92 1.69 3.01 -21.38
C VAL A 92 2.44 4.09 -22.14
N ALA A 93 2.46 5.31 -21.61
CA ALA A 93 3.15 6.44 -22.24
C ALA A 93 4.66 6.23 -22.38
N ASN A 94 5.27 5.50 -21.41
CA ASN A 94 6.67 5.10 -21.48
C ASN A 94 6.94 3.89 -22.39
N GLY A 95 5.91 3.16 -22.81
CA GLY A 95 6.05 1.94 -23.60
C GLY A 95 6.34 0.67 -22.78
N ASP A 96 6.24 0.74 -21.45
CA ASP A 96 6.48 -0.40 -20.55
C ASP A 96 5.36 -1.44 -20.64
N ILE A 97 4.13 -0.99 -20.90
CA ILE A 97 2.96 -1.85 -21.14
C ILE A 97 2.20 -1.35 -22.37
N LYS A 98 1.48 -2.26 -23.04
CA LYS A 98 0.78 -1.96 -24.29
C LYS A 98 -0.53 -1.20 -24.10
N GLU A 99 -1.24 -1.50 -23.02
CA GLU A 99 -2.54 -0.92 -22.70
C GLU A 99 -2.72 -0.79 -21.20
N ASN A 100 -3.56 0.15 -20.77
CA ASN A 100 -3.95 0.26 -19.38
C ASN A 100 -4.88 -0.90 -19.00
N PRO A 101 -4.50 -1.76 -18.04
CA PRO A 101 -5.28 -2.94 -17.67
C PRO A 101 -6.60 -2.59 -16.96
N GLY A 102 -6.77 -1.34 -16.53
CA GLY A 102 -8.01 -0.88 -15.86
C GLY A 102 -8.41 -1.77 -14.70
N LYS A 103 -9.71 -2.07 -14.62
CA LYS A 103 -10.29 -2.89 -13.53
C LYS A 103 -9.78 -4.33 -13.48
N LYS A 104 -9.10 -4.82 -14.50
CA LYS A 104 -8.48 -6.16 -14.49
C LYS A 104 -7.37 -6.29 -13.45
N LEU A 105 -6.85 -5.17 -12.94
CA LEU A 105 -5.89 -5.15 -11.83
C LEU A 105 -6.50 -5.61 -10.50
N TYR A 106 -7.82 -5.59 -10.38
CA TYR A 106 -8.51 -5.99 -9.16
C TYR A 106 -9.10 -7.38 -9.34
N ALA A 107 -8.69 -8.33 -8.50
CA ALA A 107 -9.32 -9.64 -8.49
C ALA A 107 -10.78 -9.52 -8.01
N ASP A 108 -11.75 -9.91 -8.85
CA ASP A 108 -13.18 -9.92 -8.51
C ASP A 108 -13.49 -10.71 -7.23
N ALA A 109 -12.68 -11.70 -6.90
CA ALA A 109 -12.77 -12.50 -5.68
C ALA A 109 -12.61 -11.69 -4.38
N PHE A 110 -12.12 -10.45 -4.45
CA PHE A 110 -11.82 -9.59 -3.30
C PHE A 110 -12.74 -8.36 -3.20
N LYS A 111 -13.90 -8.39 -3.82
CA LYS A 111 -14.92 -7.33 -3.67
C LYS A 111 -15.36 -7.04 -2.22
N GLY A 112 -14.97 -7.87 -1.26
CA GLY A 112 -15.19 -7.65 0.17
C GLY A 112 -13.98 -7.08 0.93
N ILE A 113 -12.81 -7.01 0.29
CA ILE A 113 -11.66 -6.31 0.85
C ILE A 113 -11.76 -4.87 0.38
N THR A 114 -11.77 -3.93 1.30
CA THR A 114 -11.96 -2.51 1.03
C THR A 114 -10.84 -1.94 0.16
N TRP A 115 -11.04 -2.04 -1.15
CA TRP A 115 -10.26 -1.31 -2.12
C TRP A 115 -10.85 0.09 -2.19
N GLY A 116 -10.18 1.06 -1.57
CA GLY A 116 -10.47 2.47 -1.74
C GLY A 116 -11.94 2.89 -1.49
N LYS A 117 -12.31 3.04 -0.23
CA LYS A 117 -13.42 3.92 0.10
C LYS A 117 -12.99 5.37 -0.02
#